data_8704424c5aca458cd189688ad89a6336
#
_entry.id   8704424c5aca458cd189688ad89a6336
#
_cell.length_a   1.000
_cell.length_b   1.000
_cell.length_c   1.000
_cell.angle_alpha   90.00
_cell.angle_beta   90.00
_cell.angle_gamma   90.00
#
_symmetry.space_group_name_H-M   'P 1'
#
loop_
_entity.id
_entity.type
_entity.pdbx_description
1 polymer ?
#
loop_
_entity_poly.entity_id
_entity_poly.type
_entity_poly.pdbx_seq_one_letter_code
_entity_poly.pdbx_strand_id
1 'polypeptide(L)'
;MGANMPKQYLPLLGVPIALHSLKTFCGMKEVKEVVVVCDPSYKNLFEGSVENLQIPIKFTTPGKERQDSVFNGLQEIDGDSELVCVHDSARPLVSSEDVKKVIEDAAVHGAAVLGVPVKATIKEANSDSFVVKTLDRKTLWEMQTPQVMKPNLLKDGFELVKRDGLEVTDDVSIVECLKHPVYITEGSYTNIKVTTPDDMLLAERLMNDK
;
A
#
# COMPACT_ATOMS: atom_id res chain seq x y z
N MET A 1 -8.93 -9.38 -14.88
CA MET A 1 -10.34 -8.93 -14.76
C MET A 1 -11.02 -8.64 -16.11
N GLY A 2 -10.34 -8.65 -17.24
CA GLY A 2 -10.93 -8.53 -18.59
C GLY A 2 -11.65 -7.20 -18.90
N ALA A 3 -11.55 -6.20 -18.05
CA ALA A 3 -12.17 -4.89 -18.26
C ALA A 3 -11.25 -3.98 -19.08
N ASN A 4 -11.86 -3.07 -19.87
CA ASN A 4 -11.14 -2.09 -20.70
C ASN A 4 -10.50 -0.95 -19.90
N MET A 5 -10.44 -1.04 -18.56
CA MET A 5 -9.85 -0.04 -17.66
C MET A 5 -9.07 -0.72 -16.54
N PRO A 6 -8.10 -0.03 -15.93
CA PRO A 6 -7.36 -0.54 -14.78
C PRO A 6 -8.29 -0.86 -13.61
N LYS A 7 -7.99 -1.96 -12.90
CA LYS A 7 -8.86 -2.55 -11.86
C LYS A 7 -9.24 -1.59 -10.74
N GLN A 8 -8.35 -0.69 -10.36
CA GLN A 8 -8.57 0.29 -9.28
C GLN A 8 -9.67 1.31 -9.59
N TYR A 9 -10.08 1.42 -10.84
CA TYR A 9 -11.16 2.32 -11.27
C TYR A 9 -12.50 1.60 -11.50
N LEU A 10 -12.51 0.27 -11.36
CA LEU A 10 -13.75 -0.51 -11.40
C LEU A 10 -14.65 -0.14 -10.20
N PRO A 11 -15.98 -0.09 -10.41
CA PRO A 11 -16.90 0.23 -9.33
C PRO A 11 -17.01 -0.93 -8.33
N LEU A 12 -16.87 -0.62 -7.05
CA LEU A 12 -17.17 -1.47 -5.90
C LEU A 12 -18.32 -0.80 -5.15
N LEU A 13 -19.51 -1.43 -5.14
CA LEU A 13 -20.75 -0.82 -4.62
C LEU A 13 -21.03 0.59 -5.21
N GLY A 14 -20.80 0.75 -6.52
CA GLY A 14 -21.05 2.01 -7.23
C GLY A 14 -19.99 3.08 -7.09
N VAL A 15 -18.93 2.84 -6.31
CA VAL A 15 -17.80 3.78 -6.10
C VAL A 15 -16.50 3.13 -6.63
N PRO A 16 -15.68 3.81 -7.43
CA PRO A 16 -14.38 3.28 -7.85
C PRO A 16 -13.53 2.80 -6.68
N ILE A 17 -12.89 1.63 -6.82
CA ILE A 17 -12.10 0.98 -5.76
C ILE A 17 -11.13 1.95 -5.10
N ALA A 18 -10.37 2.73 -5.88
CA ALA A 18 -9.37 3.65 -5.38
C ALA A 18 -9.94 4.78 -4.50
N LEU A 19 -11.20 5.13 -4.66
CA LEU A 19 -11.83 6.21 -3.89
C LEU A 19 -12.22 5.78 -2.47
N HIS A 20 -12.37 4.48 -2.21
CA HIS A 20 -12.66 4.00 -0.86
C HIS A 20 -11.51 4.29 0.10
N SER A 21 -10.28 3.86 -0.25
CA SER A 21 -9.11 4.15 0.58
C SER A 21 -8.77 5.63 0.61
N LEU A 22 -8.91 6.36 -0.52
CA LEU A 22 -8.71 7.81 -0.54
C LEU A 22 -9.59 8.52 0.51
N LYS A 23 -10.88 8.17 0.58
CA LYS A 23 -11.80 8.73 1.57
C LYS A 23 -11.38 8.41 3.00
N THR A 24 -10.89 7.18 3.24
CA THR A 24 -10.37 6.79 4.56
C THR A 24 -9.20 7.69 4.97
N PHE A 25 -8.18 7.83 4.11
CA PHE A 25 -7.02 8.66 4.42
C PHE A 25 -7.36 10.14 4.57
N CYS A 26 -8.15 10.69 3.67
CA CYS A 26 -8.56 12.10 3.72
C CYS A 26 -9.43 12.44 4.95
N GLY A 27 -10.06 11.46 5.58
CA GLY A 27 -10.84 11.62 6.80
C GLY A 27 -10.00 11.58 8.10
N MET A 28 -8.69 11.34 8.00
CA MET A 28 -7.81 11.16 9.16
C MET A 28 -7.04 12.45 9.49
N LYS A 29 -7.03 12.83 10.75
CA LYS A 29 -6.31 14.03 11.24
C LYS A 29 -4.77 13.88 11.18
N GLU A 30 -4.28 12.67 11.19
CA GLU A 30 -2.86 12.31 11.07
C GLU A 30 -2.32 12.56 9.65
N VAL A 31 -3.19 12.56 8.63
CA VAL A 31 -2.84 12.78 7.23
C VAL A 31 -2.87 14.27 6.92
N LYS A 32 -1.76 14.83 6.47
CA LYS A 32 -1.61 16.27 6.17
C LYS A 32 -1.79 16.57 4.69
N GLU A 33 -1.40 15.66 3.84
CA GLU A 33 -1.55 15.73 2.40
C GLU A 33 -1.70 14.34 1.80
N VAL A 34 -2.24 14.25 0.60
CA VAL A 34 -2.29 13.02 -0.19
C VAL A 34 -1.69 13.25 -1.56
N VAL A 35 -0.79 12.37 -1.99
CA VAL A 35 -0.27 12.34 -3.36
C VAL A 35 -0.90 11.16 -4.08
N VAL A 36 -1.69 11.45 -5.11
CA VAL A 36 -2.31 10.43 -5.97
C VAL A 36 -1.44 10.21 -7.20
N VAL A 37 -0.92 8.99 -7.32
CA VAL A 37 -0.14 8.57 -8.50
C VAL A 37 -1.10 7.88 -9.47
N CYS A 38 -1.47 8.58 -10.55
CA CYS A 38 -2.42 8.06 -11.53
C CYS A 38 -2.11 8.57 -12.95
N ASP A 39 -2.60 7.84 -13.94
CA ASP A 39 -2.61 8.34 -15.31
C ASP A 39 -3.47 9.62 -15.37
N PRO A 40 -3.01 10.68 -16.07
CA PRO A 40 -3.72 11.95 -16.16
C PRO A 40 -5.18 11.85 -16.62
N SER A 41 -5.53 10.84 -17.42
CA SER A 41 -6.91 10.59 -17.88
C SER A 41 -7.89 10.24 -16.74
N TYR A 42 -7.37 9.80 -15.58
CA TYR A 42 -8.20 9.48 -14.41
C TYR A 42 -8.17 10.55 -13.30
N LYS A 43 -7.44 11.65 -13.49
CA LYS A 43 -7.32 12.72 -12.49
C LYS A 43 -8.68 13.27 -12.06
N ASN A 44 -9.55 13.56 -13.02
CA ASN A 44 -10.89 14.12 -12.75
C ASN A 44 -11.76 13.22 -11.85
N LEU A 45 -11.55 11.91 -11.88
CA LEU A 45 -12.25 10.95 -11.01
C LEU A 45 -11.92 11.20 -9.53
N PHE A 46 -10.69 11.53 -9.24
CA PHE A 46 -10.23 11.86 -7.88
C PHE A 46 -10.66 13.28 -7.48
N GLU A 47 -10.45 14.27 -8.33
CA GLU A 47 -10.79 15.67 -8.06
C GLU A 47 -12.28 15.83 -7.72
N GLY A 48 -13.17 15.24 -8.49
CA GLY A 48 -14.63 15.30 -8.23
C GLY A 48 -15.06 14.60 -6.94
N SER A 49 -14.24 13.69 -6.39
CA SER A 49 -14.56 12.95 -5.16
C SER A 49 -14.11 13.68 -3.88
N VAL A 50 -13.27 14.70 -3.99
CA VAL A 50 -12.58 15.35 -2.88
C VAL A 50 -12.88 16.85 -2.75
N GLU A 51 -13.80 17.40 -3.56
CA GLU A 51 -14.15 18.84 -3.58
C GLU A 51 -14.52 19.43 -2.21
N ASN A 52 -14.98 18.58 -1.26
CA ASN A 52 -15.35 19.01 0.08
C ASN A 52 -14.30 18.64 1.15
N LEU A 53 -13.15 18.13 0.78
CA LEU A 53 -12.09 17.73 1.72
C LEU A 53 -11.13 18.89 1.95
N GLN A 54 -10.79 19.14 3.22
CA GLN A 54 -9.90 20.24 3.63
C GLN A 54 -8.42 19.85 3.61
N ILE A 55 -8.06 18.80 2.87
CA ILE A 55 -6.70 18.27 2.79
C ILE A 55 -6.12 18.51 1.39
N PRO A 56 -4.88 19.00 1.27
CA PRO A 56 -4.22 19.15 -0.02
C PRO A 56 -4.08 17.80 -0.73
N ILE A 57 -4.46 17.76 -2.00
CA ILE A 57 -4.28 16.59 -2.86
C ILE A 57 -3.43 16.99 -4.05
N LYS A 58 -2.30 16.31 -4.18
CA LYS A 58 -1.36 16.46 -5.28
C LYS A 58 -1.48 15.28 -6.23
N PHE A 59 -1.05 15.46 -7.47
CA PHE A 59 -1.10 14.42 -8.49
C PHE A 59 0.24 14.30 -9.19
N THR A 60 0.65 13.05 -9.45
CA THR A 60 1.80 12.76 -10.28
C THR A 60 1.53 11.54 -11.16
N THR A 61 2.37 11.34 -12.16
CA THR A 61 2.21 10.27 -13.13
C THR A 61 2.84 8.96 -12.63
N PRO A 62 2.29 7.79 -13.02
CA PRO A 62 2.91 6.51 -12.72
C PRO A 62 4.24 6.36 -13.46
N GLY A 63 5.16 5.60 -12.87
CA GLY A 63 6.37 5.14 -13.51
C GLY A 63 6.15 3.86 -14.32
N LYS A 64 7.23 3.29 -14.82
CA LYS A 64 7.20 2.05 -15.59
C LYS A 64 6.76 0.86 -14.72
N GLU A 65 7.23 0.83 -13.49
CA GLU A 65 6.91 -0.17 -12.49
C GLU A 65 6.29 0.46 -11.25
N ARG A 66 5.76 -0.38 -10.31
CA ARG A 66 5.14 0.10 -9.08
C ARG A 66 6.11 0.95 -8.25
N GLN A 67 7.34 0.49 -8.10
CA GLN A 67 8.38 1.22 -7.34
C GLN A 67 8.70 2.60 -7.94
N ASP A 68 8.72 2.73 -9.28
CA ASP A 68 8.92 4.02 -9.94
C ASP A 68 7.76 4.99 -9.67
N SER A 69 6.54 4.44 -9.59
CA SER A 69 5.34 5.21 -9.24
C SER A 69 5.43 5.74 -7.80
N VAL A 70 5.91 4.91 -6.86
CA VAL A 70 6.14 5.33 -5.47
C VAL A 70 7.23 6.40 -5.41
N PHE A 71 8.32 6.23 -6.18
CA PHE A 71 9.38 7.23 -6.26
C PHE A 71 8.86 8.57 -6.79
N ASN A 72 8.03 8.56 -7.84
CA ASN A 72 7.40 9.78 -8.36
C ASN A 72 6.51 10.44 -7.30
N GLY A 73 5.72 9.67 -6.58
CA GLY A 73 4.92 10.17 -5.47
C GLY A 73 5.75 10.81 -4.36
N LEU A 74 6.88 10.19 -4.01
CA LEU A 74 7.82 10.69 -3.01
C LEU A 74 8.44 12.06 -3.36
N GLN A 75 8.58 12.38 -4.64
CA GLN A 75 9.09 13.69 -5.09
C GLN A 75 8.09 14.83 -4.86
N GLU A 76 6.81 14.53 -4.72
CA GLU A 76 5.73 15.51 -4.59
C GLU A 76 5.36 15.84 -3.13
N ILE A 77 5.88 15.08 -2.14
CA ILE A 77 5.55 15.32 -0.73
C ILE A 77 6.19 16.61 -0.21
N ASP A 78 5.53 17.25 0.76
CA ASP A 78 6.08 18.42 1.43
C ASP A 78 7.34 18.07 2.24
N GLY A 79 8.31 18.98 2.26
CA GLY A 79 9.64 18.72 2.83
C GLY A 79 9.67 18.57 4.35
N ASP A 80 8.59 18.95 5.05
CA ASP A 80 8.40 18.84 6.51
C ASP A 80 7.58 17.61 6.92
N SER A 81 7.23 16.72 5.98
CA SER A 81 6.53 15.48 6.27
C SER A 81 7.39 14.58 7.18
N GLU A 82 6.87 14.23 8.36
CA GLU A 82 7.55 13.36 9.32
C GLU A 82 7.58 11.90 8.86
N LEU A 83 6.51 11.45 8.23
CA LEU A 83 6.33 10.08 7.73
C LEU A 83 5.71 10.09 6.34
N VAL A 84 6.05 9.09 5.55
CA VAL A 84 5.39 8.75 4.28
C VAL A 84 4.62 7.46 4.46
N CYS A 85 3.36 7.47 4.04
CA CYS A 85 2.47 6.33 4.09
C CYS A 85 2.16 5.88 2.65
N VAL A 86 2.70 4.76 2.22
CA VAL A 86 2.46 4.20 0.89
C VAL A 86 1.32 3.19 0.96
N HIS A 87 0.29 3.38 0.14
CA HIS A 87 -0.88 2.52 0.12
C HIS A 87 -1.30 2.10 -1.28
N ASP A 88 -1.63 0.83 -1.43
CA ASP A 88 -2.19 0.27 -2.66
C ASP A 88 -3.65 0.70 -2.81
N SER A 89 -3.97 1.49 -3.84
CA SER A 89 -5.35 1.90 -4.15
C SER A 89 -6.31 0.72 -4.40
N ALA A 90 -5.77 -0.47 -4.65
CA ALA A 90 -6.53 -1.71 -4.79
C ALA A 90 -6.89 -2.39 -3.45
N ARG A 91 -6.64 -1.74 -2.29
CA ARG A 91 -7.06 -2.19 -0.95
C ARG A 91 -8.14 -1.25 -0.39
N PRO A 92 -9.39 -1.39 -0.84
CA PRO A 92 -10.46 -0.45 -0.48
C PRO A 92 -10.92 -0.53 0.97
N LEU A 93 -10.59 -1.62 1.67
CA LEU A 93 -11.15 -1.97 2.98
C LEU A 93 -10.23 -1.62 4.16
N VAL A 94 -9.13 -0.91 3.91
CA VAL A 94 -8.24 -0.45 4.98
C VAL A 94 -9.02 0.38 6.00
N SER A 95 -8.86 0.06 7.29
CA SER A 95 -9.51 0.81 8.37
C SER A 95 -8.64 1.98 8.84
N SER A 96 -9.28 3.07 9.28
CA SER A 96 -8.55 4.19 9.90
C SER A 96 -7.82 3.78 11.18
N GLU A 97 -8.34 2.78 11.90
CA GLU A 97 -7.70 2.23 13.09
C GLU A 97 -6.38 1.54 12.74
N ASP A 98 -6.35 0.66 11.72
CA ASP A 98 -5.12 0.00 11.28
C ASP A 98 -4.11 1.01 10.72
N VAL A 99 -4.56 2.00 9.96
CA VAL A 99 -3.70 3.10 9.47
C VAL A 99 -3.08 3.86 10.64
N LYS A 100 -3.86 4.19 11.67
CA LYS A 100 -3.36 4.90 12.85
C LYS A 100 -2.30 4.07 13.59
N LYS A 101 -2.55 2.78 13.83
CA LYS A 101 -1.59 1.88 14.50
C LYS A 101 -0.25 1.85 13.77
N VAL A 102 -0.25 1.64 12.45
CA VAL A 102 1.00 1.55 11.67
C VAL A 102 1.74 2.89 11.61
N ILE A 103 1.02 4.03 11.64
CA ILE A 103 1.64 5.36 11.75
C ILE A 103 2.33 5.52 13.12
N GLU A 104 1.66 5.14 14.21
CA GLU A 104 2.22 5.19 15.57
C GLU A 104 3.47 4.32 15.71
N ASP A 105 3.44 3.09 15.17
CA ASP A 105 4.58 2.17 15.18
C ASP A 105 5.74 2.72 14.32
N ALA A 106 5.45 3.28 13.14
CA ALA A 106 6.47 3.88 12.29
C ALA A 106 7.11 5.13 12.92
N ALA A 107 6.35 5.91 13.70
CA ALA A 107 6.88 7.05 14.45
C ALA A 107 7.91 6.60 15.49
N VAL A 108 7.69 5.45 16.13
CA VAL A 108 8.60 4.87 17.13
C VAL A 108 9.81 4.19 16.49
N HIS A 109 9.57 3.38 15.44
CA HIS A 109 10.59 2.47 14.89
C HIS A 109 11.29 3.01 13.63
N GLY A 110 10.77 4.09 13.03
CA GLY A 110 11.28 4.67 11.79
C GLY A 110 10.68 4.07 10.52
N ALA A 111 10.30 2.80 10.55
CA ALA A 111 9.56 2.12 9.48
C ALA A 111 8.66 1.02 10.05
N ALA A 112 7.42 0.92 9.55
CA ALA A 112 6.46 -0.12 9.92
C ALA A 112 5.57 -0.49 8.73
N VAL A 113 5.04 -1.71 8.77
CA VAL A 113 4.16 -2.25 7.72
C VAL A 113 3.01 -3.03 8.34
N LEU A 114 1.81 -2.88 7.77
CA LEU A 114 0.70 -3.77 8.12
C LEU A 114 0.96 -5.18 7.58
N GLY A 115 0.71 -6.17 8.42
CA GLY A 115 0.77 -7.57 8.02
C GLY A 115 -0.17 -8.43 8.84
N VAL A 116 -0.44 -9.64 8.36
CA VAL A 116 -1.22 -10.64 9.10
C VAL A 116 -0.46 -11.96 9.14
N PRO A 117 -0.55 -12.74 10.24
CA PRO A 117 0.06 -14.06 10.31
C PRO A 117 -0.44 -14.98 9.20
N VAL A 118 0.45 -15.76 8.59
CA VAL A 118 0.08 -16.75 7.57
C VAL A 118 -0.79 -17.84 8.19
N LYS A 119 -1.96 -18.09 7.58
CA LYS A 119 -2.88 -19.17 8.00
C LYS A 119 -2.60 -20.49 7.33
N ALA A 120 -2.23 -20.46 6.05
CA ALA A 120 -1.97 -21.66 5.26
C ALA A 120 -0.64 -22.32 5.63
N THR A 121 -0.51 -23.61 5.32
CA THR A 121 0.80 -24.28 5.35
C THR A 121 1.61 -23.83 4.13
N ILE A 122 2.78 -23.25 4.37
CA ILE A 122 3.68 -22.79 3.31
C ILE A 122 4.79 -23.82 3.09
N LYS A 123 5.00 -24.16 1.82
CA LYS A 123 6.07 -25.05 1.35
C LYS A 123 7.03 -24.26 0.49
N GLU A 124 8.31 -24.45 0.71
CA GLU A 124 9.33 -24.08 -0.27
C GLU A 124 9.44 -25.20 -1.29
N ALA A 125 9.44 -24.87 -2.57
CA ALA A 125 9.58 -25.82 -3.66
C ALA A 125 10.78 -25.46 -4.57
N ASN A 126 11.36 -26.47 -5.23
CA ASN A 126 12.38 -26.23 -6.25
C ASN A 126 11.73 -25.93 -7.63
N SER A 127 12.57 -25.69 -8.65
CA SER A 127 12.13 -25.42 -10.02
C SER A 127 11.31 -26.56 -10.66
N ASP A 128 11.49 -27.78 -10.19
CA ASP A 128 10.79 -28.97 -10.69
C ASP A 128 9.51 -29.28 -9.93
N SER A 129 9.04 -28.32 -9.11
CA SER A 129 7.82 -28.39 -8.30
C SER A 129 7.86 -29.44 -7.16
N PHE A 130 9.04 -29.92 -6.77
CA PHE A 130 9.17 -30.78 -5.61
C PHE A 130 9.30 -29.94 -4.32
N VAL A 131 8.63 -30.40 -3.25
CA VAL A 131 8.74 -29.77 -1.94
C VAL A 131 10.15 -29.94 -1.39
N VAL A 132 10.80 -28.82 -1.05
CA VAL A 132 12.11 -28.79 -0.39
C VAL A 132 11.93 -28.86 1.11
N LYS A 133 11.09 -27.98 1.68
CA LYS A 133 10.79 -27.99 3.13
C LYS A 133 9.43 -27.33 3.43
N THR A 134 8.92 -27.60 4.62
CA THR A 134 7.80 -26.87 5.21
C THR A 134 8.35 -25.71 6.02
N LEU A 135 7.89 -24.48 5.75
CA LEU A 135 8.27 -23.32 6.53
C LEU A 135 7.47 -23.25 7.85
N ASP A 136 8.09 -22.77 8.92
CA ASP A 136 7.39 -22.53 10.16
C ASP A 136 6.49 -21.29 10.04
N ARG A 137 5.18 -21.51 9.86
CA ARG A 137 4.22 -20.42 9.68
C ARG A 137 4.10 -19.46 10.87
N LYS A 138 4.61 -19.84 12.06
CA LYS A 138 4.61 -18.95 13.23
C LYS A 138 5.48 -17.70 13.03
N THR A 139 6.44 -17.77 12.11
CA THR A 139 7.35 -16.67 11.78
C THR A 139 7.03 -16.01 10.44
N LEU A 140 5.96 -16.44 9.76
CA LEU A 140 5.59 -15.95 8.44
C LEU A 140 4.38 -15.02 8.51
N TRP A 141 4.49 -13.90 7.78
CA TRP A 141 3.47 -12.88 7.68
C TRP A 141 3.17 -12.56 6.23
N GLU A 142 1.90 -12.29 5.94
CA GLU A 142 1.47 -11.72 4.66
C GLU A 142 1.46 -10.21 4.78
N MET A 143 2.37 -9.54 4.05
CA MET A 143 2.47 -8.09 4.09
C MET A 143 1.30 -7.43 3.36
N GLN A 144 0.82 -6.37 3.94
CA GLN A 144 -0.24 -5.53 3.42
C GLN A 144 0.29 -4.10 3.18
N THR A 145 -0.58 -3.19 2.84
CA THR A 145 -0.38 -1.75 2.94
C THR A 145 -1.49 -1.14 3.80
N PRO A 146 -1.23 -0.03 4.51
CA PRO A 146 -0.10 0.89 4.37
C PRO A 146 1.25 0.34 4.82
N GLN A 147 2.30 0.84 4.15
CA GLN A 147 3.69 0.73 4.56
C GLN A 147 4.16 2.15 4.90
N VAL A 148 4.62 2.38 6.11
CA VAL A 148 4.88 3.72 6.64
C VAL A 148 6.32 3.82 7.09
N MET A 149 7.01 4.90 6.67
CA MET A 149 8.42 5.10 7.00
C MET A 149 8.81 6.57 6.97
N LYS A 150 9.95 6.89 7.56
CA LYS A 150 10.53 8.23 7.44
C LYS A 150 10.92 8.51 5.98
N PRO A 151 10.66 9.73 5.45
CA PRO A 151 10.95 10.07 4.06
C PRO A 151 12.40 9.85 3.65
N ASN A 152 13.35 10.15 4.55
CA ASN A 152 14.79 9.96 4.28
C ASN A 152 15.16 8.48 4.10
N LEU A 153 14.59 7.56 4.91
CA LEU A 153 14.82 6.13 4.73
C LEU A 153 14.38 5.64 3.35
N LEU A 154 13.21 6.11 2.89
CA LEU A 154 12.73 5.74 1.57
C LEU A 154 13.59 6.35 0.46
N LYS A 155 14.03 7.61 0.59
CA LYS A 155 14.92 8.28 -0.38
C LYS A 155 16.27 7.57 -0.48
N ASP A 156 16.94 7.38 0.66
CA ASP A 156 18.25 6.72 0.73
C ASP A 156 18.17 5.27 0.20
N GLY A 157 17.08 4.58 0.52
CA GLY A 157 16.80 3.24 0.02
C GLY A 157 16.64 3.18 -1.50
N PHE A 158 15.89 4.11 -2.10
CA PHE A 158 15.79 4.22 -3.56
C PHE A 158 17.13 4.52 -4.23
N GLU A 159 17.96 5.37 -3.64
CA GLU A 159 19.31 5.64 -4.16
C GLU A 159 20.17 4.37 -4.15
N LEU A 160 20.14 3.60 -3.06
CA LEU A 160 20.85 2.34 -2.95
C LEU A 160 20.37 1.30 -3.97
N VAL A 161 19.04 1.08 -4.03
CA VAL A 161 18.40 0.12 -4.97
C VAL A 161 18.78 0.46 -6.42
N LYS A 162 18.70 1.73 -6.80
CA LYS A 162 19.06 2.19 -8.15
C LYS A 162 20.56 2.04 -8.44
N ARG A 163 21.41 2.39 -7.49
CA ARG A 163 22.89 2.30 -7.65
C ARG A 163 23.33 0.85 -7.85
N ASP A 164 22.79 -0.07 -7.04
CA ASP A 164 23.26 -1.45 -6.95
C ASP A 164 22.40 -2.43 -7.80
N GLY A 165 21.34 -1.93 -8.45
CA GLY A 165 20.46 -2.73 -9.30
C GLY A 165 19.70 -3.81 -8.52
N LEU A 166 19.26 -3.50 -7.29
CA LEU A 166 18.62 -4.47 -6.41
C LEU A 166 17.16 -4.70 -6.80
N GLU A 167 16.69 -5.94 -6.70
CA GLU A 167 15.27 -6.27 -6.82
C GLU A 167 14.57 -6.05 -5.49
N VAL A 168 13.43 -5.37 -5.52
CA VAL A 168 12.59 -5.12 -4.35
C VAL A 168 11.15 -5.52 -4.66
N THR A 169 10.45 -6.03 -3.67
CA THR A 169 9.10 -6.58 -3.83
C THR A 169 8.00 -5.64 -3.32
N ASP A 170 8.33 -4.81 -2.32
CA ASP A 170 7.44 -3.83 -1.71
C ASP A 170 8.23 -2.61 -1.19
N ASP A 171 7.56 -1.66 -0.55
CA ASP A 171 8.20 -0.39 -0.18
C ASP A 171 9.12 -0.53 1.04
N VAL A 172 8.79 -1.41 1.98
CA VAL A 172 9.64 -1.65 3.15
C VAL A 172 10.87 -2.49 2.80
N SER A 173 10.84 -3.33 1.77
CA SER A 173 12.03 -4.03 1.28
C SER A 173 13.11 -3.08 0.76
N ILE A 174 12.71 -1.89 0.30
CA ILE A 174 13.64 -0.80 -0.04
C ILE A 174 14.40 -0.34 1.22
N VAL A 175 13.70 -0.21 2.35
CA VAL A 175 14.28 0.19 3.64
C VAL A 175 15.14 -0.93 4.23
N GLU A 176 14.74 -2.20 4.04
CA GLU A 176 15.53 -3.37 4.45
C GLU A 176 16.88 -3.43 3.74
N CYS A 177 16.98 -2.98 2.48
CA CYS A 177 18.27 -2.87 1.77
C CYS A 177 19.27 -1.97 2.51
N LEU A 178 18.80 -1.00 3.29
CA LEU A 178 19.63 -0.16 4.17
C LEU A 178 20.03 -0.87 5.48
N LYS A 179 19.59 -2.10 5.71
CA LYS A 179 19.71 -2.84 6.98
C LYS A 179 19.00 -2.14 8.15
N HIS A 180 18.01 -1.30 7.84
CA HIS A 180 17.17 -0.69 8.86
C HIS A 180 16.06 -1.66 9.24
N PRO A 181 15.78 -1.86 10.54
CA PRO A 181 14.70 -2.74 10.98
C PRO A 181 13.33 -2.17 10.56
N VAL A 182 12.42 -3.06 10.15
CA VAL A 182 11.02 -2.74 9.84
C VAL A 182 10.14 -3.44 10.85
N TYR A 183 9.25 -2.67 11.50
CA TYR A 183 8.30 -3.21 12.46
C TYR A 183 7.05 -3.72 11.75
N ILE A 184 6.54 -4.89 12.16
CA ILE A 184 5.28 -5.43 11.63
C ILE A 184 4.15 -5.05 12.60
N THR A 185 3.23 -4.23 12.12
CA THR A 185 1.98 -3.90 12.81
C THR A 185 0.92 -4.91 12.41
N GLU A 186 0.23 -5.54 13.36
CA GLU A 186 -0.83 -6.48 13.05
C GLU A 186 -2.03 -5.75 12.42
N GLY A 187 -2.35 -6.13 11.19
CA GLY A 187 -3.45 -5.62 10.38
C GLY A 187 -4.68 -6.52 10.43
N SER A 188 -5.56 -6.37 9.45
CA SER A 188 -6.78 -7.14 9.34
C SER A 188 -6.80 -8.03 8.11
N TYR A 189 -7.32 -9.27 8.23
CA TYR A 189 -7.58 -10.14 7.08
C TYR A 189 -8.64 -9.58 6.12
N THR A 190 -9.42 -8.59 6.57
CA THR A 190 -10.37 -7.88 5.71
C THR A 190 -9.72 -6.81 4.83
N ASN A 191 -8.47 -6.41 5.11
CA ASN A 191 -7.69 -5.48 4.27
C ASN A 191 -7.14 -6.18 3.03
N ILE A 192 -8.02 -6.80 2.26
CA ILE A 192 -7.67 -7.57 1.06
C ILE A 192 -7.24 -6.65 -0.09
N LYS A 193 -6.35 -7.16 -0.96
CA LYS A 193 -6.00 -6.50 -2.23
C LYS A 193 -6.90 -7.06 -3.33
N VAL A 194 -7.73 -6.23 -3.91
CA VAL A 194 -8.63 -6.61 -5.01
C VAL A 194 -7.81 -6.78 -6.30
N THR A 195 -7.64 -8.03 -6.73
CA THR A 195 -6.83 -8.39 -7.91
C THR A 195 -7.62 -9.23 -8.92
N THR A 196 -8.60 -9.97 -8.46
CA THR A 196 -9.43 -10.89 -9.25
C THR A 196 -10.92 -10.53 -9.14
N PRO A 197 -11.79 -11.06 -10.01
CA PRO A 197 -13.25 -10.92 -9.86
C PRO A 197 -13.77 -11.47 -8.52
N ASP A 198 -13.19 -12.58 -8.03
CA ASP A 198 -13.59 -13.18 -6.75
C ASP A 198 -13.25 -12.27 -5.57
N ASP A 199 -12.11 -11.55 -5.63
CA ASP A 199 -11.77 -10.55 -4.63
C ASP A 199 -12.77 -9.41 -4.60
N MET A 200 -13.36 -9.05 -5.76
CA MET A 200 -14.39 -8.02 -5.84
C MET A 200 -15.65 -8.45 -5.10
N LEU A 201 -16.12 -9.67 -5.34
CA LEU A 201 -17.28 -10.24 -4.64
C LEU A 201 -17.04 -10.34 -3.13
N LEU A 202 -15.82 -10.73 -2.74
CA LEU A 202 -15.44 -10.78 -1.33
C LEU A 202 -15.43 -9.37 -0.71
N ALA A 203 -14.87 -8.37 -1.41
CA ALA A 203 -14.85 -6.99 -0.94
C ALA A 203 -16.29 -6.44 -0.75
N GLU A 204 -17.18 -6.67 -1.71
CA GLU A 204 -18.60 -6.28 -1.62
C GLU A 204 -19.27 -6.89 -0.37
N ARG A 205 -19.07 -8.19 -0.16
CA ARG A 205 -19.60 -8.88 1.03
C ARG A 205 -19.06 -8.28 2.32
N LEU A 206 -17.74 -8.11 2.43
CA LEU A 206 -17.10 -7.55 3.63
C LEU A 206 -17.55 -6.10 3.92
N MET A 207 -17.95 -5.34 2.91
CA MET A 207 -18.48 -3.98 3.08
C MET A 207 -19.94 -3.99 3.53
N ASN A 208 -20.74 -4.97 3.09
CA ASN A 208 -22.15 -5.08 3.47
C ASN A 208 -22.34 -5.66 4.88
N ASP A 209 -21.36 -6.39 5.40
CA ASP A 209 -21.37 -6.99 6.75
C ASP A 209 -20.91 -6.01 7.86
N LYS A 210 -20.54 -4.76 7.50
CA LYS A 210 -20.19 -3.66 8.42
C LYS A 210 -21.39 -2.78 8.72
#